data_9b6d1b8495187302b624e374e9660187
#
_entry.id   9b6d1b8495187302b624e374e9660187
#
_cell.length_a   1.000
_cell.length_b   1.000
_cell.length_c   1.000
_cell.angle_alpha   90.00
_cell.angle_beta   90.00
_cell.angle_gamma   90.00
#
_symmetry.space_group_name_H-M   'P 1'
#
loop_
_entity.id
_entity.type
_entity.pdbx_description
1 polymer ?
#
loop_
_entity_poly.entity_id
_entity_poly.type
_entity_poly.pdbx_seq_one_letter_code
_entity_poly.pdbx_strand_id
1 'polypeptide(L)'
;MTTKLSPILAAALVATASLNAADYTQWGGGNTRNMVSDEKGLPIDFSPGKKYGPKAAPKEAGRLRPNAQDANKAPGAEDIDMSTTKNCLWVAKLGSQTYGTPMIANGQVYVGTNNESPRDQKSIGDRGIMMVFDEYTGQFKWQMVSPKMGSGKVNDWEYLGICASPTIVGDKAYVPGNRCQIVCLDVKGLSNGNQGMQEEGAFMAPLDKDGKPTAPLTPGDTDADILWVYDMYKELGVFQHNATAGYPLVIDGKVFVPTCNGVDWTHTNIPSPNSPSFIMLDAENGTLLGEMDHVASERVLHCSWSSPTSVDVDGKKQIVFAAGDGWVYSMAPETHKDAEGLDILNEFWRYDANPPEYRKNSAGEPIKYVEYDGPSEIIATPTIADGLVYVNIGQDPEHGEGVGCLSCIDPKGKGDISGKALWTFKGIERTISTPAVKDGLVYAADYTGRLFCLDAKTGKEYWKFDTKGHIWASPLVADGKVWIGNEEGELFVLAEGKVLKEITTIEFPSPLLSSVVAANGALYVTTHTHLYCFKEGAKTPEAK
;
A
#
# COMPACT_ATOMS: atom_id res chain seq x y z
N MET A 1 -76.86 -4.43 22.57
CA MET A 1 -75.64 -3.60 22.52
C MET A 1 -74.45 -4.51 22.34
N THR A 2 -73.98 -4.63 21.11
CA THR A 2 -72.87 -5.52 20.73
C THR A 2 -71.65 -4.64 20.43
N THR A 3 -70.68 -4.67 21.32
CA THR A 3 -69.39 -3.95 21.17
C THR A 3 -68.46 -4.76 20.25
N LYS A 4 -68.12 -4.19 19.09
CA LYS A 4 -67.10 -4.72 18.16
C LYS A 4 -65.72 -4.34 18.68
N LEU A 5 -64.86 -5.30 18.96
CA LEU A 5 -63.41 -5.14 19.13
C LEU A 5 -62.75 -5.11 17.74
N SER A 6 -62.00 -4.03 17.46
CA SER A 6 -61.11 -3.93 16.28
C SER A 6 -59.74 -4.52 16.64
N PRO A 7 -59.10 -5.31 15.75
CA PRO A 7 -57.75 -5.76 15.98
C PRO A 7 -56.74 -4.65 15.64
N ILE A 8 -55.85 -4.34 16.59
CA ILE A 8 -54.69 -3.50 16.39
C ILE A 8 -53.62 -4.34 15.66
N LEU A 9 -53.30 -3.96 14.43
CA LEU A 9 -52.23 -4.54 13.65
C LEU A 9 -50.91 -3.95 14.18
N ALA A 10 -50.09 -4.72 14.89
CA ALA A 10 -48.73 -4.35 15.25
C ALA A 10 -47.84 -4.51 14.00
N ALA A 11 -47.46 -3.41 13.37
CA ALA A 11 -46.43 -3.40 12.34
C ALA A 11 -45.05 -3.58 13.04
N ALA A 12 -44.43 -4.74 12.85
CA ALA A 12 -43.05 -4.96 13.21
C ALA A 12 -42.16 -4.14 12.25
N LEU A 13 -41.55 -3.06 12.75
CA LEU A 13 -40.45 -2.37 12.06
C LEU A 13 -39.25 -3.33 12.06
N VAL A 14 -38.99 -3.97 10.94
CA VAL A 14 -37.70 -4.59 10.67
C VAL A 14 -36.73 -3.44 10.40
N ALA A 15 -35.96 -3.05 11.41
CA ALA A 15 -34.80 -2.20 11.22
C ALA A 15 -33.80 -3.00 10.38
N THR A 16 -33.77 -2.77 9.08
CA THR A 16 -32.61 -3.11 8.25
C THR A 16 -31.46 -2.25 8.75
N ALA A 17 -30.56 -2.84 9.53
CA ALA A 17 -29.25 -2.25 9.76
C ALA A 17 -28.64 -2.06 8.37
N SER A 18 -28.57 -0.82 7.90
CA SER A 18 -27.71 -0.48 6.78
C SER A 18 -26.31 -0.90 7.21
N LEU A 19 -25.76 -1.92 6.59
CA LEU A 19 -24.34 -2.20 6.59
C LEU A 19 -23.70 -0.90 6.11
N ASN A 20 -22.94 -0.25 6.96
CA ASN A 20 -22.14 0.91 6.57
C ASN A 20 -21.04 0.39 5.66
N ALA A 21 -21.37 0.23 4.38
CA ALA A 21 -20.40 0.00 3.34
C ALA A 21 -19.50 1.24 3.28
N ALA A 22 -18.21 1.06 3.39
CA ALA A 22 -17.25 2.16 3.38
C ALA A 22 -16.16 1.92 2.33
N ASP A 23 -15.87 2.97 1.58
CA ASP A 23 -14.73 3.00 0.67
C ASP A 23 -13.42 2.81 1.44
N TYR A 24 -12.40 2.25 0.77
CA TYR A 24 -11.04 2.11 1.26
C TYR A 24 -10.13 3.01 0.42
N THR A 25 -10.14 4.30 0.73
CA THR A 25 -9.58 5.37 -0.12
C THR A 25 -8.08 5.58 0.00
N GLN A 26 -7.45 4.96 1.00
CA GLN A 26 -6.02 5.08 1.27
C GLN A 26 -5.49 3.86 2.02
N TRP A 27 -4.19 3.66 1.99
CA TRP A 27 -3.50 2.60 2.72
C TRP A 27 -3.89 2.61 4.21
N GLY A 28 -4.18 1.44 4.76
CA GLY A 28 -4.61 1.28 6.15
C GLY A 28 -6.03 1.80 6.43
N GLY A 29 -6.84 2.11 5.40
CA GLY A 29 -8.24 2.52 5.52
C GLY A 29 -8.45 3.94 6.04
N GLY A 30 -7.44 4.59 6.61
CA GLY A 30 -7.54 5.94 7.19
C GLY A 30 -6.19 6.55 7.54
N ASN A 31 -6.22 7.76 8.10
CA ASN A 31 -5.01 8.52 8.44
C ASN A 31 -4.16 7.86 9.54
N THR A 32 -4.73 6.95 10.30
CA THR A 32 -4.06 6.17 11.35
C THR A 32 -3.29 4.97 10.80
N ARG A 33 -3.48 4.61 9.54
CA ARG A 33 -2.87 3.47 8.86
C ARG A 33 -3.09 2.13 9.58
N ASN A 34 -4.13 2.05 10.39
CA ASN A 34 -4.46 0.84 11.13
C ASN A 34 -5.27 -0.12 10.23
N MET A 35 -4.72 -1.28 9.94
CA MET A 35 -5.31 -2.29 9.05
C MET A 35 -6.52 -3.00 9.69
N VAL A 36 -7.51 -2.20 10.08
CA VAL A 36 -8.77 -2.63 10.70
C VAL A 36 -9.94 -2.15 9.88
N SER A 37 -10.94 -3.01 9.66
CA SER A 37 -12.16 -2.65 8.96
C SER A 37 -13.39 -3.09 9.78
N ASP A 38 -14.43 -2.26 9.73
CA ASP A 38 -15.75 -2.54 10.35
C ASP A 38 -16.66 -3.37 9.45
N GLU A 39 -16.21 -3.73 8.24
CA GLU A 39 -16.95 -4.58 7.32
C GLU A 39 -17.36 -5.91 7.95
N LYS A 40 -18.55 -6.41 7.59
CA LYS A 40 -19.15 -7.63 8.12
C LYS A 40 -19.64 -8.53 6.99
N GLY A 41 -19.80 -9.82 7.32
CA GLY A 41 -20.30 -10.81 6.35
C GLY A 41 -19.33 -11.11 5.23
N LEU A 42 -18.03 -10.96 5.50
CA LEU A 42 -16.97 -11.26 4.53
C LEU A 42 -16.92 -12.77 4.28
N PRO A 43 -16.80 -13.20 3.00
CA PRO A 43 -16.77 -14.63 2.66
C PRO A 43 -15.52 -15.29 3.24
N ILE A 44 -15.69 -16.49 3.81
CA ILE A 44 -14.59 -17.36 4.26
C ILE A 44 -14.55 -18.67 3.46
N ASP A 45 -15.59 -18.95 2.70
CA ASP A 45 -15.73 -20.12 1.83
C ASP A 45 -15.78 -19.64 0.38
N PHE A 46 -14.61 -19.34 -0.18
CA PHE A 46 -14.48 -18.88 -1.56
C PHE A 46 -13.31 -19.55 -2.27
N SER A 47 -13.32 -19.50 -3.60
CA SER A 47 -12.24 -20.03 -4.43
C SER A 47 -11.79 -19.00 -5.46
N PRO A 48 -10.47 -18.73 -5.60
CA PRO A 48 -9.93 -17.88 -6.64
C PRO A 48 -10.00 -18.52 -8.04
N GLY A 49 -10.38 -19.80 -8.13
CA GLY A 49 -10.40 -20.54 -9.38
C GLY A 49 -9.01 -21.00 -9.84
N LYS A 50 -8.97 -21.60 -11.00
CA LYS A 50 -7.77 -22.18 -11.60
C LYS A 50 -7.40 -21.45 -12.89
N LYS A 51 -6.10 -21.37 -13.21
CA LYS A 51 -5.64 -20.92 -14.52
C LYS A 51 -6.07 -21.93 -15.58
N TYR A 52 -6.41 -21.46 -16.79
CA TYR A 52 -6.74 -22.35 -17.90
C TYR A 52 -5.62 -23.32 -18.26
N GLY A 53 -4.36 -22.89 -18.17
CA GLY A 53 -3.20 -23.65 -18.60
C GLY A 53 -3.07 -23.79 -20.12
N PRO A 54 -1.92 -24.29 -20.62
CA PRO A 54 -1.57 -24.25 -22.05
C PRO A 54 -2.50 -25.01 -22.99
N LYS A 55 -3.27 -26.00 -22.48
CA LYS A 55 -4.09 -26.91 -23.30
C LYS A 55 -5.59 -26.76 -23.11
N ALA A 56 -6.02 -25.97 -22.14
CA ALA A 56 -7.41 -25.94 -21.69
C ALA A 56 -8.18 -24.67 -22.05
N ALA A 57 -7.53 -23.67 -22.64
CA ALA A 57 -8.18 -22.40 -22.97
C ALA A 57 -9.26 -22.60 -24.04
N PRO A 58 -10.57 -22.43 -23.74
CA PRO A 58 -11.66 -22.60 -24.69
C PRO A 58 -11.54 -21.56 -25.81
N LYS A 59 -11.79 -21.96 -27.05
CA LYS A 59 -11.73 -21.06 -28.22
C LYS A 59 -12.74 -19.90 -28.16
N GLU A 60 -13.81 -20.03 -27.36
CA GLU A 60 -14.89 -19.03 -27.26
C GLU A 60 -14.93 -18.29 -25.93
N ALA A 61 -14.00 -18.52 -25.03
CA ALA A 61 -14.05 -17.94 -23.67
C ALA A 61 -13.72 -16.44 -23.60
N GLY A 62 -13.52 -15.77 -24.72
CA GLY A 62 -13.39 -14.30 -24.79
C GLY A 62 -14.59 -13.56 -24.15
N ARG A 63 -15.77 -14.18 -24.16
CA ARG A 63 -16.99 -13.66 -23.50
C ARG A 63 -16.97 -13.72 -21.97
N LEU A 64 -16.06 -14.51 -21.38
CA LEU A 64 -15.89 -14.65 -19.92
C LEU A 64 -14.89 -13.67 -19.33
N ARG A 65 -14.35 -12.75 -20.15
CA ARG A 65 -13.36 -11.75 -19.71
C ARG A 65 -13.97 -10.36 -19.72
N PRO A 66 -14.68 -9.95 -18.67
CA PRO A 66 -15.17 -8.57 -18.60
C PRO A 66 -14.06 -7.52 -18.69
N ASN A 67 -12.80 -7.93 -18.49
CA ASN A 67 -11.62 -7.06 -18.44
C ASN A 67 -10.63 -7.24 -19.59
N ALA A 68 -10.91 -8.11 -20.56
CA ALA A 68 -10.04 -8.22 -21.73
C ALA A 68 -10.20 -6.99 -22.62
N GLN A 69 -9.09 -6.46 -23.15
CA GLN A 69 -9.11 -5.41 -24.17
C GLN A 69 -9.88 -5.83 -25.43
N ASP A 70 -9.91 -7.13 -25.68
CA ASP A 70 -10.68 -7.75 -26.75
C ASP A 70 -11.52 -8.88 -26.16
N ALA A 71 -12.80 -8.60 -25.91
CA ALA A 71 -13.77 -9.56 -25.39
C ALA A 71 -13.97 -10.79 -26.28
N ASN A 72 -13.50 -10.73 -27.55
CA ASN A 72 -13.59 -11.82 -28.52
C ASN A 72 -12.32 -12.70 -28.55
N LYS A 73 -11.26 -12.29 -27.84
CA LYS A 73 -10.01 -13.05 -27.80
C LYS A 73 -10.14 -14.20 -26.80
N ALA A 74 -9.74 -15.40 -27.22
CA ALA A 74 -9.69 -16.56 -26.33
C ALA A 74 -8.80 -16.30 -25.10
N PRO A 75 -9.15 -16.85 -23.91
CA PRO A 75 -8.33 -16.72 -22.71
C PRO A 75 -6.95 -17.33 -22.94
N GLY A 76 -5.91 -16.68 -22.40
CA GLY A 76 -4.57 -17.23 -22.33
C GLY A 76 -4.44 -18.28 -21.23
N ALA A 77 -3.32 -19.00 -21.26
CA ALA A 77 -3.02 -20.03 -20.25
C ALA A 77 -3.00 -19.50 -18.81
N GLU A 78 -2.63 -18.25 -18.64
CA GLU A 78 -2.50 -17.58 -17.34
C GLU A 78 -3.81 -16.92 -16.84
N ASP A 79 -4.85 -16.89 -17.64
CA ASP A 79 -6.13 -16.32 -17.20
C ASP A 79 -6.88 -17.30 -16.30
N ILE A 80 -7.73 -16.75 -15.43
CA ILE A 80 -8.52 -17.55 -14.49
C ILE A 80 -9.79 -18.05 -15.16
N ASP A 81 -10.05 -19.35 -15.03
CA ASP A 81 -11.31 -19.97 -15.41
C ASP A 81 -12.38 -19.62 -14.37
N MET A 82 -13.22 -18.66 -14.70
CA MET A 82 -14.28 -18.17 -13.82
C MET A 82 -15.28 -19.28 -13.40
N SER A 83 -15.44 -20.33 -14.21
CA SER A 83 -16.33 -21.45 -13.85
C SER A 83 -15.82 -22.27 -12.65
N THR A 84 -14.54 -22.12 -12.30
CA THR A 84 -13.89 -22.78 -11.15
C THR A 84 -13.83 -21.91 -9.91
N THR A 85 -14.30 -20.66 -9.97
CA THR A 85 -14.35 -19.75 -8.84
C THR A 85 -15.58 -20.00 -7.95
N LYS A 86 -15.52 -19.53 -6.71
CA LYS A 86 -16.65 -19.54 -5.77
C LYS A 86 -16.72 -18.22 -5.03
N ASN A 87 -17.92 -17.67 -4.84
CA ASN A 87 -18.14 -16.38 -4.19
C ASN A 87 -17.26 -15.25 -4.78
N CYS A 88 -16.90 -15.34 -6.06
CA CYS A 88 -16.08 -14.38 -6.79
C CYS A 88 -16.96 -13.58 -7.75
N LEU A 89 -17.01 -12.26 -7.56
CA LEU A 89 -17.75 -11.35 -8.45
C LEU A 89 -17.04 -11.21 -9.80
N TRP A 90 -15.74 -10.98 -9.73
CA TRP A 90 -14.90 -10.78 -10.91
C TRP A 90 -13.42 -10.98 -10.60
N VAL A 91 -12.65 -11.20 -11.65
CA VAL A 91 -11.19 -11.25 -11.64
C VAL A 91 -10.65 -10.34 -12.74
N ALA A 92 -9.73 -9.45 -12.39
CA ALA A 92 -9.04 -8.58 -13.34
C ALA A 92 -7.58 -9.00 -13.47
N LYS A 93 -7.08 -9.14 -14.71
CA LYS A 93 -5.69 -9.40 -14.97
C LYS A 93 -4.87 -8.12 -14.79
N LEU A 94 -3.74 -8.21 -14.11
CA LEU A 94 -2.76 -7.15 -13.90
C LEU A 94 -1.50 -7.39 -14.73
N GLY A 95 -0.36 -6.86 -14.30
CA GLY A 95 0.94 -7.18 -14.86
C GLY A 95 1.45 -8.57 -14.46
N SER A 96 2.76 -8.70 -14.34
CA SER A 96 3.43 -9.94 -13.89
C SER A 96 3.87 -9.87 -12.43
N GLN A 97 4.09 -8.65 -11.92
CA GLN A 97 4.46 -8.38 -10.54
C GLN A 97 3.63 -7.20 -10.03
N THR A 98 2.82 -7.45 -9.02
CA THR A 98 1.96 -6.44 -8.40
C THR A 98 2.18 -6.44 -6.89
N TYR A 99 2.66 -5.31 -6.38
CA TYR A 99 2.87 -5.05 -4.95
C TYR A 99 1.79 -4.12 -4.40
N GLY A 100 1.11 -3.38 -5.29
CA GLY A 100 0.09 -2.40 -4.92
C GLY A 100 -1.12 -3.05 -4.25
N THR A 101 -1.46 -2.59 -3.05
CA THR A 101 -2.73 -2.92 -2.39
C THR A 101 -3.85 -2.12 -3.06
N PRO A 102 -5.00 -2.71 -3.41
CA PRO A 102 -6.05 -2.00 -4.13
C PRO A 102 -6.71 -0.94 -3.24
N MET A 103 -7.03 0.23 -3.83
CA MET A 103 -7.84 1.26 -3.20
C MET A 103 -9.23 1.27 -3.85
N ILE A 104 -10.25 1.40 -3.03
CA ILE A 104 -11.64 1.38 -3.44
C ILE A 104 -12.28 2.73 -3.13
N ALA A 105 -12.73 3.43 -4.15
CA ALA A 105 -13.36 4.72 -4.00
C ALA A 105 -14.27 5.05 -5.18
N ASN A 106 -15.40 5.69 -4.89
CA ASN A 106 -16.30 6.24 -5.92
C ASN A 106 -16.78 5.18 -6.95
N GLY A 107 -16.99 3.92 -6.53
CA GLY A 107 -17.36 2.82 -7.41
C GLY A 107 -16.24 2.36 -8.35
N GLN A 108 -14.99 2.60 -7.99
CA GLN A 108 -13.80 2.23 -8.76
C GLN A 108 -12.75 1.55 -7.86
N VAL A 109 -11.94 0.69 -8.46
CA VAL A 109 -10.80 0.03 -7.84
C VAL A 109 -9.52 0.44 -8.55
N TYR A 110 -8.57 0.95 -7.77
CA TYR A 110 -7.28 1.47 -8.25
C TYR A 110 -6.16 0.56 -7.79
N VAL A 111 -5.25 0.19 -8.68
CA VAL A 111 -4.09 -0.65 -8.33
C VAL A 111 -2.87 -0.33 -9.17
N GLY A 112 -1.72 -0.18 -8.51
CA GLY A 112 -0.42 -0.04 -9.16
C GLY A 112 0.14 -1.40 -9.57
N THR A 113 0.77 -1.49 -10.75
CA THR A 113 1.37 -2.71 -11.30
C THR A 113 2.40 -2.37 -12.38
N ASN A 114 2.98 -3.39 -13.03
CA ASN A 114 3.81 -3.24 -14.22
C ASN A 114 3.03 -3.50 -15.53
N ASN A 115 3.69 -3.33 -16.67
CA ASN A 115 3.08 -3.38 -18.00
C ASN A 115 3.28 -4.73 -18.72
N GLU A 116 3.58 -5.82 -18.04
CA GLU A 116 3.83 -7.11 -18.70
C GLU A 116 2.58 -7.80 -19.28
N SER A 117 1.40 -7.24 -19.00
CA SER A 117 0.15 -7.59 -19.68
C SER A 117 -0.50 -6.33 -20.24
N PRO A 118 0.09 -5.67 -21.25
CA PRO A 118 -0.31 -4.35 -21.71
C PRO A 118 -1.75 -4.36 -22.22
N ARG A 119 -2.54 -3.40 -21.74
CA ARG A 119 -3.91 -3.16 -22.20
C ARG A 119 -3.98 -2.27 -23.42
N ASP A 120 -2.94 -1.45 -23.63
CA ASP A 120 -2.82 -0.59 -24.79
C ASP A 120 -1.54 -0.92 -25.58
N GLN A 121 -1.71 -1.27 -26.85
CA GLN A 121 -0.60 -1.60 -27.76
C GLN A 121 0.27 -0.38 -28.11
N LYS A 122 -0.20 0.84 -27.87
CA LYS A 122 0.64 2.06 -27.98
C LYS A 122 1.72 2.11 -26.90
N SER A 123 1.50 1.43 -25.77
CA SER A 123 2.29 1.52 -24.55
C SER A 123 2.86 0.16 -24.16
N ILE A 124 3.60 -0.47 -25.05
CA ILE A 124 4.29 -1.75 -24.79
C ILE A 124 5.64 -1.54 -24.09
N GLY A 125 6.17 -2.60 -23.49
CA GLY A 125 7.47 -2.63 -22.82
C GLY A 125 7.35 -2.37 -21.30
N ASP A 126 8.52 -2.33 -20.64
CA ASP A 126 8.61 -2.12 -19.20
C ASP A 126 8.18 -0.70 -18.81
N ARG A 127 7.15 -0.58 -18.00
CA ARG A 127 6.52 0.67 -17.56
C ARG A 127 5.85 0.51 -16.22
N GLY A 128 5.66 1.61 -15.52
CA GLY A 128 4.74 1.70 -14.39
C GLY A 128 3.31 1.93 -14.88
N ILE A 129 2.37 1.20 -14.30
CA ILE A 129 0.94 1.31 -14.63
C ILE A 129 0.13 1.50 -13.36
N MET A 130 -0.74 2.51 -13.34
CA MET A 130 -1.86 2.60 -12.43
C MET A 130 -3.11 2.22 -13.19
N MET A 131 -3.73 1.07 -12.86
CA MET A 131 -4.96 0.59 -13.50
C MET A 131 -6.17 0.94 -12.65
N VAL A 132 -7.28 1.26 -13.32
CA VAL A 132 -8.57 1.55 -12.69
C VAL A 132 -9.65 0.66 -13.29
N PHE A 133 -10.43 0.05 -12.40
CA PHE A 133 -11.52 -0.86 -12.74
C PHE A 133 -12.84 -0.36 -12.14
N ASP A 134 -13.95 -0.74 -12.76
CA ASP A 134 -15.25 -0.59 -12.16
C ASP A 134 -15.40 -1.55 -10.98
N GLU A 135 -15.81 -1.06 -9.83
CA GLU A 135 -15.87 -1.82 -8.59
C GLU A 135 -16.83 -3.02 -8.66
N TYR A 136 -17.95 -2.85 -9.35
CA TYR A 136 -19.03 -3.85 -9.34
C TYR A 136 -18.87 -4.94 -10.40
N THR A 137 -18.20 -4.59 -11.50
CA THR A 137 -18.06 -5.48 -12.66
C THR A 137 -16.65 -5.93 -12.94
N GLY A 138 -15.65 -5.26 -12.33
CA GLY A 138 -14.23 -5.47 -12.62
C GLY A 138 -13.82 -5.04 -14.03
N GLN A 139 -14.68 -4.33 -14.78
CA GLN A 139 -14.33 -3.82 -16.10
C GLN A 139 -13.26 -2.75 -16.02
N PHE A 140 -12.26 -2.87 -16.88
CA PHE A 140 -11.21 -1.85 -17.03
C PHE A 140 -11.81 -0.53 -17.49
N LYS A 141 -11.45 0.56 -16.82
CA LYS A 141 -11.92 1.92 -17.13
C LYS A 141 -10.82 2.72 -17.83
N TRP A 142 -9.72 2.94 -17.14
CA TRP A 142 -8.60 3.71 -17.65
C TRP A 142 -7.31 3.38 -16.90
N GLN A 143 -6.18 3.88 -17.40
CA GLN A 143 -4.88 3.70 -16.77
C GLN A 143 -3.98 4.93 -16.92
N MET A 144 -3.11 5.15 -15.94
CA MET A 144 -1.92 5.98 -16.11
C MET A 144 -0.77 5.10 -16.56
N VAL A 145 -0.06 5.52 -17.59
CA VAL A 145 1.15 4.87 -18.10
C VAL A 145 2.35 5.76 -17.82
N SER A 146 3.33 5.26 -17.09
CA SER A 146 4.56 5.96 -16.76
C SER A 146 5.77 5.21 -17.31
N PRO A 147 6.60 5.81 -18.19
CA PRO A 147 7.80 5.16 -18.68
C PRO A 147 8.84 4.97 -17.56
N LYS A 148 9.87 4.15 -17.82
CA LYS A 148 10.99 3.97 -16.89
C LYS A 148 11.82 5.25 -16.77
N MET A 149 12.51 5.41 -15.63
CA MET A 149 13.52 6.46 -15.47
C MET A 149 14.71 6.21 -16.41
N GLY A 150 15.24 7.27 -17.00
CA GLY A 150 16.45 7.19 -17.81
C GLY A 150 17.76 7.08 -17.01
N SER A 151 17.71 7.21 -15.69
CA SER A 151 18.88 7.17 -14.80
C SER A 151 19.39 5.76 -14.47
N GLY A 152 18.68 4.73 -14.89
CA GLY A 152 19.10 3.35 -14.77
C GLY A 152 18.37 2.54 -13.70
N LYS A 153 18.75 1.26 -13.62
CA LYS A 153 18.09 0.21 -12.88
C LYS A 153 18.02 0.46 -11.37
N VAL A 154 19.06 1.03 -10.78
CA VAL A 154 19.09 1.31 -9.35
C VAL A 154 18.01 2.31 -8.90
N ASN A 155 17.62 3.22 -9.80
CA ASN A 155 16.59 4.20 -9.47
C ASN A 155 15.17 3.73 -9.84
N ASP A 156 15.05 2.83 -10.82
CA ASP A 156 13.75 2.33 -11.25
C ASP A 156 13.94 0.88 -11.74
N TRP A 157 13.74 -0.08 -10.81
CA TRP A 157 14.04 -1.48 -11.05
C TRP A 157 13.20 -2.07 -12.20
N GLU A 158 13.82 -2.96 -12.98
CA GLU A 158 13.19 -3.58 -14.13
C GLU A 158 11.93 -4.35 -13.75
N TYR A 159 10.85 -4.13 -14.50
CA TYR A 159 9.55 -4.78 -14.35
C TYR A 159 8.85 -4.60 -13.01
N LEU A 160 9.33 -3.70 -12.16
CA LEU A 160 8.71 -3.42 -10.86
C LEU A 160 7.41 -2.62 -11.00
N GLY A 161 7.39 -1.65 -11.89
CA GLY A 161 6.23 -0.81 -12.16
C GLY A 161 5.89 0.18 -11.05
N ILE A 162 4.61 0.44 -10.84
CA ILE A 162 4.11 1.26 -9.72
C ILE A 162 3.80 0.34 -8.54
N CYS A 163 4.60 0.43 -7.47
CA CYS A 163 4.51 -0.46 -6.31
C CYS A 163 3.45 -0.05 -5.29
N ALA A 164 3.01 1.21 -5.28
CA ALA A 164 1.99 1.72 -4.37
C ALA A 164 0.74 2.16 -5.14
N SER A 165 -0.43 1.95 -4.54
CA SER A 165 -1.68 2.47 -5.08
C SER A 165 -1.93 3.90 -4.57
N PRO A 166 -2.86 4.67 -5.18
CA PRO A 166 -3.07 6.06 -4.82
C PRO A 166 -3.74 6.24 -3.46
N THR A 167 -3.65 7.46 -2.93
CA THR A 167 -4.62 7.98 -1.97
C THR A 167 -5.66 8.80 -2.71
N ILE A 168 -6.96 8.52 -2.48
CA ILE A 168 -8.07 9.16 -3.16
C ILE A 168 -8.78 10.12 -2.21
N VAL A 169 -8.94 11.38 -2.62
CA VAL A 169 -9.67 12.40 -1.86
C VAL A 169 -10.59 13.16 -2.82
N GLY A 170 -11.89 12.96 -2.66
CA GLY A 170 -12.90 13.55 -3.54
C GLY A 170 -12.75 13.06 -4.99
N ASP A 171 -12.45 13.97 -5.88
CA ASP A 171 -12.26 13.74 -7.33
C ASP A 171 -10.78 13.62 -7.74
N LYS A 172 -9.86 13.53 -6.79
CA LYS A 172 -8.42 13.47 -7.04
C LYS A 172 -7.80 12.16 -6.50
N ALA A 173 -6.86 11.60 -7.28
CA ALA A 173 -6.04 10.47 -6.90
C ALA A 173 -4.56 10.86 -6.91
N TYR A 174 -3.88 10.72 -5.77
CA TYR A 174 -2.47 11.08 -5.58
C TYR A 174 -1.62 9.81 -5.66
N VAL A 175 -0.85 9.68 -6.72
CA VAL A 175 -0.10 8.47 -7.09
C VAL A 175 1.39 8.68 -6.91
N PRO A 176 2.09 7.83 -6.14
CA PRO A 176 3.54 7.76 -6.18
C PRO A 176 3.97 7.02 -7.47
N GLY A 177 4.47 7.77 -8.45
CA GLY A 177 4.89 7.23 -9.73
C GLY A 177 6.31 6.65 -9.68
N ASN A 178 6.60 5.60 -10.47
CA ASN A 178 7.90 4.93 -10.51
C ASN A 178 9.10 5.85 -10.82
N ARG A 179 8.85 7.05 -11.37
CA ARG A 179 9.89 8.01 -11.79
C ARG A 179 10.30 9.01 -10.70
N CYS A 180 10.20 8.68 -9.44
CA CYS A 180 10.45 9.62 -8.34
C CYS A 180 9.52 10.85 -8.41
N GLN A 181 8.25 10.61 -8.65
CA GLN A 181 7.25 11.66 -8.88
C GLN A 181 5.99 11.41 -8.04
N ILE A 182 5.35 12.50 -7.65
CA ILE A 182 3.96 12.46 -7.18
C ILE A 182 3.09 13.01 -8.30
N VAL A 183 2.09 12.22 -8.71
CA VAL A 183 1.19 12.54 -9.81
C VAL A 183 -0.22 12.66 -9.26
N CYS A 184 -0.88 13.78 -9.48
CA CYS A 184 -2.29 13.96 -9.17
C CYS A 184 -3.13 13.74 -10.43
N LEU A 185 -4.13 12.86 -10.31
CA LEU A 185 -5.01 12.46 -11.41
C LEU A 185 -6.46 12.85 -11.10
N ASP A 186 -7.24 13.18 -12.12
CA ASP A 186 -8.71 13.15 -12.06
C ASP A 186 -9.18 11.68 -11.97
N VAL A 187 -10.09 11.38 -11.04
CA VAL A 187 -10.60 10.01 -10.83
C VAL A 187 -11.40 9.46 -12.00
N LYS A 188 -11.78 10.29 -12.96
CA LYS A 188 -12.53 9.91 -14.17
C LYS A 188 -11.63 9.66 -15.38
N GLY A 189 -10.31 9.91 -15.25
CA GLY A 189 -9.41 9.94 -16.39
C GLY A 189 -9.89 10.93 -17.46
N LEU A 190 -9.54 10.74 -18.70
CA LEU A 190 -9.93 11.66 -19.80
C LEU A 190 -11.41 11.57 -20.22
N SER A 191 -12.25 10.75 -19.56
CA SER A 191 -13.66 10.57 -19.95
C SER A 191 -14.55 11.83 -19.75
N ASN A 192 -14.11 12.79 -18.93
CA ASN A 192 -14.78 14.07 -18.69
C ASN A 192 -14.06 15.28 -19.31
N GLY A 193 -13.09 15.05 -20.20
CA GLY A 193 -12.22 16.04 -20.82
C GLY A 193 -10.84 16.09 -20.16
N ASN A 194 -9.90 16.75 -20.80
CA ASN A 194 -8.54 16.94 -20.30
C ASN A 194 -8.48 18.23 -19.46
N GLN A 195 -8.10 18.10 -18.20
CA GLN A 195 -7.97 19.17 -17.21
C GLN A 195 -6.51 19.24 -16.71
N GLY A 196 -6.10 20.34 -16.11
CA GLY A 196 -4.76 20.49 -15.57
C GLY A 196 -3.64 20.45 -16.62
N MET A 197 -2.76 19.44 -16.55
CA MET A 197 -1.68 19.23 -17.52
C MET A 197 -2.25 18.80 -18.87
N GLN A 198 -1.71 19.32 -19.99
CA GLN A 198 -2.20 19.01 -21.34
C GLN A 198 -1.25 18.12 -22.14
N GLU A 199 -0.19 17.65 -21.50
CA GLU A 199 0.91 16.92 -22.14
C GLU A 199 0.96 15.44 -21.77
N GLU A 200 -0.18 14.79 -21.48
CA GLU A 200 -0.24 13.35 -21.12
C GLU A 200 0.47 12.48 -22.15
N GLY A 201 0.33 12.81 -23.43
CA GLY A 201 1.01 12.08 -24.49
C GLY A 201 2.54 12.13 -24.41
N ALA A 202 3.09 13.25 -23.95
CA ALA A 202 4.52 13.41 -23.71
C ALA A 202 4.93 12.71 -22.40
N PHE A 203 4.11 12.77 -21.37
CA PHE A 203 4.32 12.06 -20.11
C PHE A 203 4.39 10.54 -20.31
N MET A 204 3.50 9.99 -21.15
CA MET A 204 3.45 8.56 -21.47
C MET A 204 4.53 8.11 -22.48
N ALA A 205 5.17 9.04 -23.18
CA ALA A 205 6.14 8.69 -24.23
C ALA A 205 7.33 7.92 -23.64
N PRO A 206 7.74 6.80 -24.26
CA PRO A 206 8.91 6.06 -23.81
C PRO A 206 10.17 6.91 -24.00
N LEU A 207 11.20 6.60 -23.22
CA LEU A 207 12.54 7.12 -23.45
C LEU A 207 13.26 6.28 -24.52
N ASP A 208 14.06 6.90 -25.34
CA ASP A 208 14.95 6.21 -26.26
C ASP A 208 16.19 5.64 -25.53
N LYS A 209 17.07 4.97 -26.26
CA LYS A 209 18.33 4.40 -25.74
C LYS A 209 19.27 5.42 -25.07
N ASP A 210 19.10 6.71 -25.36
CA ASP A 210 19.91 7.80 -24.82
C ASP A 210 19.17 8.51 -23.66
N GLY A 211 18.05 7.95 -23.18
CA GLY A 211 17.24 8.49 -22.09
C GLY A 211 16.39 9.71 -22.46
N LYS A 212 16.22 10.01 -23.75
CA LYS A 212 15.42 11.13 -24.24
C LYS A 212 13.99 10.69 -24.54
N PRO A 213 12.98 11.52 -24.26
CA PRO A 213 11.61 11.23 -24.64
C PRO A 213 11.48 11.03 -26.16
N THR A 214 10.78 9.99 -26.58
CA THR A 214 10.37 9.79 -27.98
C THR A 214 9.23 10.75 -28.37
N ALA A 215 8.66 10.60 -29.56
CA ALA A 215 7.48 11.38 -29.94
C ALA A 215 6.33 11.13 -28.97
N PRO A 216 5.56 12.17 -28.61
CA PRO A 216 4.38 12.02 -27.76
C PRO A 216 3.39 11.01 -28.31
N LEU A 217 2.79 10.22 -27.42
CA LEU A 217 1.67 9.34 -27.76
C LEU A 217 0.38 10.17 -27.89
N THR A 218 -0.64 9.61 -28.55
CA THR A 218 -1.97 10.23 -28.59
C THR A 218 -2.82 9.64 -27.47
N PRO A 219 -3.20 10.44 -26.45
CA PRO A 219 -4.09 9.98 -25.40
C PRO A 219 -5.48 9.62 -25.93
N GLY A 220 -6.16 8.71 -25.28
CA GLY A 220 -7.54 8.30 -25.57
C GLY A 220 -8.37 8.23 -24.29
N ASP A 221 -9.66 7.90 -24.43
CA ASP A 221 -10.63 7.86 -23.31
C ASP A 221 -10.26 6.90 -22.17
N THR A 222 -9.35 5.97 -22.44
CA THR A 222 -8.85 5.00 -21.45
C THR A 222 -7.50 5.39 -20.85
N ASP A 223 -7.03 6.60 -21.08
CA ASP A 223 -5.83 7.14 -20.45
C ASP A 223 -6.19 8.07 -19.28
N ALA A 224 -5.22 8.28 -18.39
CA ALA A 224 -5.37 9.15 -17.23
C ALA A 224 -5.40 10.63 -17.66
N ASP A 225 -6.15 11.43 -16.92
CA ASP A 225 -6.10 12.89 -16.91
C ASP A 225 -5.18 13.33 -15.76
N ILE A 226 -4.06 13.95 -16.08
CA ILE A 226 -3.02 14.37 -15.12
C ILE A 226 -3.28 15.84 -14.75
N LEU A 227 -3.62 16.08 -13.48
CA LEU A 227 -3.87 17.45 -13.00
C LEU A 227 -2.55 18.19 -12.74
N TRP A 228 -1.57 17.52 -12.11
CA TRP A 228 -0.23 18.03 -11.88
C TRP A 228 0.76 16.91 -11.57
N VAL A 229 2.05 17.22 -11.73
CA VAL A 229 3.18 16.33 -11.41
C VAL A 229 4.20 17.10 -10.59
N TYR A 230 4.67 16.53 -9.48
CA TYR A 230 5.86 17.01 -8.75
C TYR A 230 7.00 16.01 -8.92
N ASP A 231 8.09 16.44 -9.53
CA ASP A 231 9.24 15.60 -9.87
C ASP A 231 10.36 15.79 -8.83
N MET A 232 10.40 14.91 -7.83
CA MET A 232 11.35 14.99 -6.71
C MET A 232 12.81 14.80 -7.15
N TYR A 233 13.03 14.04 -8.24
CA TYR A 233 14.37 13.88 -8.79
C TYR A 233 14.93 15.20 -9.36
N LYS A 234 14.11 15.95 -10.10
CA LYS A 234 14.51 17.21 -10.72
C LYS A 234 14.54 18.37 -9.74
N GLU A 235 13.51 18.48 -8.90
CA GLU A 235 13.30 19.64 -8.03
C GLU A 235 14.15 19.57 -6.76
N LEU A 236 14.42 18.37 -6.23
CA LEU A 236 15.08 18.17 -4.94
C LEU A 236 16.40 17.38 -5.04
N GLY A 237 16.77 16.91 -6.23
CA GLY A 237 17.99 16.10 -6.40
C GLY A 237 17.93 14.74 -5.70
N VAL A 238 16.73 14.24 -5.42
CA VAL A 238 16.52 12.93 -4.75
C VAL A 238 17.14 11.80 -5.57
N PHE A 239 17.88 10.94 -4.92
CA PHE A 239 18.35 9.68 -5.49
C PHE A 239 17.47 8.52 -4.99
N GLN A 240 16.40 8.25 -5.74
CA GLN A 240 15.49 7.15 -5.44
C GLN A 240 16.23 5.81 -5.53
N HIS A 241 15.98 4.89 -4.60
CA HIS A 241 16.46 3.51 -4.69
C HIS A 241 15.32 2.58 -5.11
N ASN A 242 15.49 1.82 -6.18
CA ASN A 242 14.59 0.83 -6.78
C ASN A 242 13.22 1.34 -7.20
N ALA A 243 12.49 2.04 -6.34
CA ALA A 243 11.10 2.43 -6.57
C ALA A 243 10.66 3.61 -5.70
N THR A 244 9.57 4.26 -6.12
CA THR A 244 8.77 5.14 -5.26
C THR A 244 7.64 4.30 -4.66
N ALA A 245 7.64 4.01 -3.36
CA ALA A 245 6.75 3.02 -2.77
C ALA A 245 5.84 3.53 -1.63
N GLY A 246 6.16 4.65 -0.98
CA GLY A 246 5.36 5.17 0.14
C GLY A 246 3.99 5.71 -0.29
N TYR A 247 2.92 5.28 0.37
CA TYR A 247 1.57 5.78 0.10
C TYR A 247 1.41 7.20 0.64
N PRO A 248 0.93 8.18 -0.16
CA PRO A 248 0.70 9.54 0.29
C PRO A 248 -0.30 9.63 1.43
N LEU A 249 -0.08 10.53 2.38
CA LEU A 249 -1.08 10.96 3.35
C LEU A 249 -1.62 12.32 2.89
N VAL A 250 -2.92 12.38 2.62
CA VAL A 250 -3.56 13.64 2.21
C VAL A 250 -4.49 14.11 3.32
N ILE A 251 -4.18 15.26 3.90
CA ILE A 251 -4.92 15.81 5.03
C ILE A 251 -4.87 17.34 5.03
N ASP A 252 -6.00 17.98 5.30
CA ASP A 252 -6.11 19.44 5.39
C ASP A 252 -5.54 20.19 4.17
N GLY A 253 -5.79 19.65 2.94
CA GLY A 253 -5.31 20.25 1.70
C GLY A 253 -3.81 20.10 1.42
N LYS A 254 -3.13 19.22 2.13
CA LYS A 254 -1.69 18.94 2.01
C LYS A 254 -1.43 17.47 1.72
N VAL A 255 -0.42 17.20 0.90
CA VAL A 255 0.07 15.86 0.60
C VAL A 255 1.40 15.65 1.29
N PHE A 256 1.48 14.66 2.17
CA PHE A 256 2.69 14.26 2.88
C PHE A 256 3.20 12.97 2.29
N VAL A 257 4.48 12.91 1.89
CA VAL A 257 5.01 11.75 1.17
C VAL A 257 6.51 11.59 1.37
N PRO A 258 7.02 10.32 1.48
CA PRO A 258 8.44 10.05 1.43
C PRO A 258 8.98 10.31 0.03
N THR A 259 10.24 10.73 -0.06
CA THR A 259 10.91 10.94 -1.35
C THR A 259 11.55 9.68 -1.91
N CYS A 260 11.69 8.64 -1.09
CA CYS A 260 12.43 7.41 -1.41
C CYS A 260 13.92 7.67 -1.70
N ASN A 261 14.50 8.75 -1.12
CA ASN A 261 15.93 8.98 -1.16
C ASN A 261 16.68 7.84 -0.47
N GLY A 262 17.70 7.30 -1.13
CA GLY A 262 18.36 6.08 -0.67
C GLY A 262 19.82 5.97 -1.09
N VAL A 263 20.36 4.76 -0.95
CA VAL A 263 21.73 4.41 -1.30
C VAL A 263 21.85 4.08 -2.80
N ASP A 264 23.08 4.07 -3.29
CA ASP A 264 23.37 3.61 -4.65
C ASP A 264 23.48 2.06 -4.72
N TRP A 265 23.85 1.54 -5.89
CA TRP A 265 24.02 0.12 -6.15
C TRP A 265 24.98 -0.60 -5.18
N THR A 266 25.91 0.12 -4.55
CA THR A 266 26.86 -0.49 -3.60
C THR A 266 26.23 -0.79 -2.25
N HIS A 267 25.03 -0.27 -1.97
CA HIS A 267 24.34 -0.28 -0.67
C HIS A 267 25.15 0.32 0.50
N THR A 268 26.19 1.10 0.18
CA THR A 268 27.08 1.71 1.16
C THR A 268 27.32 3.19 0.95
N ASN A 269 26.93 3.71 -0.23
CA ASN A 269 27.14 5.12 -0.57
C ASN A 269 25.78 5.83 -0.73
N ILE A 270 25.66 7.03 -0.20
CA ILE A 270 24.47 7.87 -0.25
C ILE A 270 24.74 9.00 -1.27
N PRO A 271 24.21 8.92 -2.51
CA PRO A 271 24.51 9.89 -3.55
C PRO A 271 23.96 11.30 -3.26
N SER A 272 22.82 11.38 -2.57
CA SER A 272 22.12 12.64 -2.29
C SER A 272 21.87 12.82 -0.79
N PRO A 273 22.91 13.01 0.04
CA PRO A 273 22.74 13.09 1.49
C PRO A 273 22.02 14.37 1.94
N ASN A 274 22.01 15.43 1.11
CA ASN A 274 21.37 16.71 1.41
C ASN A 274 19.94 16.81 0.85
N SER A 275 19.45 15.79 0.14
CA SER A 275 18.04 15.76 -0.31
C SER A 275 17.13 15.33 0.83
N PRO A 276 15.92 15.91 0.96
CA PRO A 276 15.01 15.55 2.04
C PRO A 276 14.50 14.11 1.88
N SER A 277 14.29 13.40 2.99
CA SER A 277 13.65 12.08 2.99
C SER A 277 12.13 12.16 2.96
N PHE A 278 11.56 13.34 3.24
CA PHE A 278 10.12 13.55 3.37
C PHE A 278 9.71 14.97 3.03
N ILE A 279 8.57 15.14 2.34
CA ILE A 279 8.09 16.44 1.87
C ILE A 279 6.59 16.63 2.12
N MET A 280 6.17 17.89 2.09
CA MET A 280 4.79 18.35 2.13
C MET A 280 4.49 19.19 0.88
N LEU A 281 3.47 18.79 0.12
CA LEU A 281 3.01 19.49 -1.08
C LEU A 281 1.60 20.07 -0.88
N ASP A 282 1.27 21.08 -1.63
CA ASP A 282 -0.11 21.57 -1.78
C ASP A 282 -0.92 20.54 -2.58
N ALA A 283 -2.06 20.10 -2.05
CA ALA A 283 -2.86 19.06 -2.68
C ALA A 283 -3.59 19.54 -3.95
N GLU A 284 -3.79 20.86 -4.10
CA GLU A 284 -4.50 21.41 -5.25
C GLU A 284 -3.62 21.53 -6.49
N ASN A 285 -2.34 21.94 -6.31
CA ASN A 285 -1.48 22.32 -7.42
C ASN A 285 -0.07 21.67 -7.40
N GLY A 286 0.25 20.84 -6.38
CA GLY A 286 1.52 20.14 -6.27
C GLY A 286 2.72 21.01 -5.84
N THR A 287 2.51 22.27 -5.43
CA THR A 287 3.61 23.14 -4.99
C THR A 287 4.25 22.62 -3.71
N LEU A 288 5.58 22.63 -3.61
CA LEU A 288 6.30 22.30 -2.37
C LEU A 288 5.99 23.33 -1.28
N LEU A 289 5.47 22.87 -0.16
CA LEU A 289 5.13 23.68 1.01
C LEU A 289 6.15 23.52 2.15
N GLY A 290 6.93 22.47 2.13
CA GLY A 290 7.94 22.22 3.14
C GLY A 290 8.58 20.85 3.00
N GLU A 291 9.72 20.68 3.65
CA GLU A 291 10.50 19.45 3.64
C GLU A 291 11.02 19.12 5.04
N MET A 292 11.33 17.87 5.24
CA MET A 292 12.04 17.42 6.44
C MET A 292 13.52 17.82 6.32
N ASP A 293 14.13 18.19 7.44
CA ASP A 293 15.58 18.34 7.55
C ASP A 293 16.29 17.06 7.01
N HIS A 294 17.43 17.22 6.37
CA HIS A 294 18.19 16.16 5.70
C HIS A 294 18.82 15.10 6.63
N VAL A 295 18.69 15.25 7.94
CA VAL A 295 19.29 14.35 8.97
C VAL A 295 19.02 12.86 8.69
N ALA A 296 17.81 12.48 8.24
CA ALA A 296 17.51 11.09 7.92
C ALA A 296 18.25 10.62 6.66
N SER A 297 18.42 11.49 5.66
CA SER A 297 19.11 11.16 4.40
C SER A 297 20.61 10.97 4.59
N GLU A 298 21.24 11.72 5.49
CA GLU A 298 22.68 11.58 5.78
C GLU A 298 23.08 10.21 6.34
N ARG A 299 22.13 9.48 6.91
CA ARG A 299 22.37 8.20 7.60
C ARG A 299 21.39 7.09 7.19
N VAL A 300 20.74 7.24 6.03
CA VAL A 300 19.86 6.20 5.49
C VAL A 300 20.62 4.88 5.34
N LEU A 301 20.00 3.79 5.78
CA LEU A 301 20.59 2.45 5.70
C LEU A 301 20.35 1.82 4.33
N HIS A 302 19.20 2.11 3.71
CA HIS A 302 18.86 1.65 2.37
C HIS A 302 17.98 2.64 1.63
N CYS A 303 16.71 2.84 2.04
CA CYS A 303 15.77 3.77 1.41
C CYS A 303 14.64 4.18 2.37
N SER A 304 14.00 5.31 2.11
CA SER A 304 12.86 5.79 2.90
C SER A 304 11.53 5.44 2.21
N TRP A 305 11.05 4.21 2.37
CA TRP A 305 9.82 3.70 1.72
C TRP A 305 8.58 3.69 2.60
N SER A 306 8.70 3.94 3.91
CA SER A 306 7.58 3.89 4.83
C SER A 306 6.56 4.99 4.54
N SER A 307 5.27 4.69 4.67
CA SER A 307 4.21 5.67 4.48
C SER A 307 3.98 6.51 5.73
N PRO A 308 3.60 7.79 5.61
CA PRO A 308 3.25 8.61 6.75
C PRO A 308 1.88 8.26 7.34
N THR A 309 1.73 8.54 8.63
CA THR A 309 0.48 8.44 9.37
C THR A 309 0.25 9.72 10.18
N SER A 310 -0.92 9.90 10.78
CA SER A 310 -1.16 11.05 11.65
C SER A 310 -1.84 10.68 12.96
N VAL A 311 -1.50 11.45 14.00
CA VAL A 311 -2.11 11.36 15.33
C VAL A 311 -2.42 12.77 15.86
N ASP A 312 -3.54 12.91 16.56
CA ASP A 312 -3.87 14.15 17.26
C ASP A 312 -3.45 14.02 18.73
N VAL A 313 -2.58 14.91 19.18
CA VAL A 313 -2.06 14.95 20.55
C VAL A 313 -2.38 16.30 21.18
N ASP A 314 -3.23 16.30 22.20
CA ASP A 314 -3.66 17.51 22.92
C ASP A 314 -4.14 18.64 21.96
N GLY A 315 -4.89 18.27 20.92
CA GLY A 315 -5.44 19.17 19.90
C GLY A 315 -4.44 19.62 18.84
N LYS A 316 -3.24 19.05 18.82
CA LYS A 316 -2.22 19.30 17.78
C LYS A 316 -2.08 18.08 16.89
N LYS A 317 -2.18 18.30 15.59
CA LYS A 317 -1.92 17.27 14.59
C LYS A 317 -0.42 17.02 14.49
N GLN A 318 -0.04 15.76 14.56
CA GLN A 318 1.31 15.27 14.31
C GLN A 318 1.31 14.35 13.10
N ILE A 319 2.21 14.60 12.18
CA ILE A 319 2.51 13.71 11.06
C ILE A 319 3.68 12.83 11.47
N VAL A 320 3.45 11.53 11.51
CA VAL A 320 4.46 10.55 11.94
C VAL A 320 5.00 9.84 10.71
N PHE A 321 6.30 9.91 10.52
CA PHE A 321 7.03 9.29 9.43
C PHE A 321 8.16 8.43 9.98
N ALA A 322 8.30 7.22 9.46
CA ALA A 322 9.41 6.32 9.77
C ALA A 322 10.36 6.29 8.57
N ALA A 323 11.65 6.50 8.82
CA ALA A 323 12.61 6.75 7.76
C ALA A 323 13.58 5.58 7.53
N GLY A 324 14.31 5.67 6.43
CA GLY A 324 15.31 4.70 6.00
C GLY A 324 16.55 4.62 6.90
N ASP A 325 16.69 5.51 7.88
CA ASP A 325 17.73 5.46 8.91
C ASP A 325 17.33 4.65 10.16
N GLY A 326 16.08 4.13 10.15
CA GLY A 326 15.53 3.36 11.27
C GLY A 326 15.00 4.20 12.42
N TRP A 327 14.78 5.52 12.17
CA TRP A 327 14.16 6.43 13.13
C TRP A 327 12.72 6.74 12.75
N VAL A 328 11.93 7.06 13.75
CA VAL A 328 10.57 7.60 13.62
C VAL A 328 10.60 9.07 13.98
N TYR A 329 10.01 9.90 13.12
CA TYR A 329 9.92 11.33 13.28
C TYR A 329 8.47 11.76 13.38
N SER A 330 8.19 12.68 14.28
CA SER A 330 6.89 13.33 14.41
C SER A 330 7.03 14.81 14.12
N MET A 331 6.29 15.29 13.13
CA MET A 331 6.38 16.65 12.62
C MET A 331 5.02 17.34 12.64
N ALA A 332 5.02 18.66 12.85
CA ALA A 332 3.85 19.49 12.63
C ALA A 332 3.60 19.70 11.13
N PRO A 333 2.33 19.92 10.71
CA PRO A 333 2.04 20.32 9.33
C PRO A 333 2.34 21.80 9.04
N GLU A 334 3.20 22.42 9.84
CA GLU A 334 3.70 23.81 9.73
C GLU A 334 5.22 23.82 9.65
N THR A 335 5.75 24.85 8.98
CA THR A 335 7.18 25.01 8.72
C THR A 335 7.76 26.22 9.45
N HIS A 336 9.09 26.28 9.48
CA HIS A 336 9.88 27.47 9.76
C HIS A 336 10.93 27.63 8.67
N LYS A 337 11.48 28.83 8.54
CA LYS A 337 12.63 29.06 7.67
C LYS A 337 13.92 28.68 8.39
N ASP A 338 14.75 27.88 7.73
CA ASP A 338 16.10 27.61 8.19
C ASP A 338 17.07 28.75 7.84
N ALA A 339 18.37 28.52 8.05
CA ALA A 339 19.40 29.50 7.76
C ALA A 339 19.59 29.79 6.25
N GLU A 340 19.19 28.86 5.40
CA GLU A 340 19.27 28.91 3.94
C GLU A 340 17.98 29.45 3.31
N GLY A 341 16.93 29.62 4.11
CA GLY A 341 15.63 30.14 3.70
C GLY A 341 14.67 29.04 3.20
N LEU A 342 14.98 27.78 3.43
CA LEU A 342 14.10 26.65 3.12
C LEU A 342 12.96 26.54 4.13
N ASP A 343 11.82 26.02 3.71
CA ASP A 343 10.66 25.74 4.57
C ASP A 343 10.80 24.35 5.20
N ILE A 344 11.29 24.30 6.44
CA ILE A 344 11.54 23.04 7.17
C ILE A 344 10.37 22.72 8.10
N LEU A 345 9.89 21.47 8.06
CA LEU A 345 8.84 20.97 8.95
C LEU A 345 9.28 21.00 10.42
N ASN A 346 8.40 21.48 11.31
CA ASN A 346 8.70 21.57 12.73
C ASN A 346 8.65 20.18 13.38
N GLU A 347 9.78 19.69 13.91
CA GLU A 347 9.82 18.43 14.65
C GLU A 347 9.23 18.57 16.05
N PHE A 348 8.34 17.64 16.45
CA PHE A 348 7.89 17.47 17.82
C PHE A 348 8.80 16.54 18.60
N TRP A 349 9.04 15.36 18.04
CA TRP A 349 9.89 14.33 18.62
C TRP A 349 10.45 13.39 17.55
N ARG A 350 11.49 12.66 17.94
CA ARG A 350 12.05 11.56 17.16
C ARG A 350 12.38 10.38 18.07
N TYR A 351 12.40 9.17 17.52
CA TYR A 351 12.65 7.93 18.24
C TYR A 351 13.49 6.97 17.40
N ASP A 352 14.65 6.52 17.91
CA ASP A 352 15.40 5.42 17.30
C ASP A 352 14.68 4.11 17.58
N ALA A 353 14.11 3.49 16.54
CA ALA A 353 13.38 2.24 16.66
C ALA A 353 14.28 1.01 16.71
N ASN A 354 15.56 1.18 16.35
CA ASN A 354 16.55 0.13 16.54
C ASN A 354 17.01 0.08 17.99
N PRO A 355 16.93 -1.08 18.66
CA PRO A 355 17.57 -1.28 19.97
C PRO A 355 19.05 -0.89 19.94
N PRO A 356 19.59 -0.27 21.01
CA PRO A 356 20.98 0.18 21.04
C PRO A 356 22.01 -0.90 20.72
N GLU A 357 21.72 -2.15 21.07
CA GLU A 357 22.57 -3.31 20.78
C GLU A 357 22.65 -3.66 19.29
N TYR A 358 21.62 -3.29 18.48
CA TYR A 358 21.65 -3.51 17.02
C TYR A 358 22.49 -2.44 16.31
N ARG A 359 22.79 -1.31 16.96
CA ARG A 359 23.62 -0.23 16.42
C ARG A 359 25.12 -0.47 16.56
N LYS A 360 25.55 -1.56 17.23
CA LYS A 360 26.96 -1.84 17.53
C LYS A 360 27.29 -3.30 17.28
N ASN A 361 28.48 -3.54 16.71
CA ASN A 361 29.04 -4.87 16.57
C ASN A 361 29.56 -5.43 17.91
N SER A 362 30.03 -6.66 17.93
CA SER A 362 30.56 -7.31 19.11
C SER A 362 31.81 -6.64 19.73
N ALA A 363 32.48 -5.77 18.97
CA ALA A 363 33.61 -4.96 19.46
C ALA A 363 33.13 -3.60 20.04
N GLY A 364 31.82 -3.33 20.01
CA GLY A 364 31.25 -2.06 20.46
C GLY A 364 31.35 -0.91 19.45
N GLU A 365 31.75 -1.19 18.20
CA GLU A 365 31.86 -0.21 17.13
C GLU A 365 30.52 -0.01 16.42
N PRO A 366 30.22 1.21 15.94
CA PRO A 366 28.97 1.46 15.22
C PRO A 366 28.88 0.63 13.94
N ILE A 367 27.73 -0.02 13.73
CA ILE A 367 27.36 -0.68 12.47
C ILE A 367 26.76 0.39 11.54
N LYS A 368 27.34 0.55 10.35
CA LYS A 368 26.96 1.58 9.36
C LYS A 368 26.05 1.04 8.25
N TYR A 369 26.00 -0.27 8.09
CA TYR A 369 25.28 -0.93 7.01
C TYR A 369 24.34 -1.99 7.58
N VAL A 370 23.46 -2.49 6.72
CA VAL A 370 22.57 -3.58 7.10
C VAL A 370 23.35 -4.87 7.28
N GLU A 371 23.27 -5.47 8.47
CA GLU A 371 23.79 -6.78 8.81
C GLU A 371 22.68 -7.60 9.47
N TYR A 372 22.82 -8.94 9.54
CA TYR A 372 21.80 -9.81 10.13
C TYR A 372 21.44 -9.40 11.58
N ASP A 373 22.45 -9.18 12.43
CA ASP A 373 22.29 -8.76 13.84
C ASP A 373 22.35 -7.21 14.00
N GLY A 374 22.33 -6.48 12.89
CA GLY A 374 22.54 -5.04 12.85
C GLY A 374 21.24 -4.22 12.77
N PRO A 375 21.42 -2.90 12.60
CA PRO A 375 20.28 -2.01 12.47
C PRO A 375 19.52 -2.27 11.17
N SER A 376 18.23 -1.90 11.17
CA SER A 376 17.36 -1.94 10.00
C SER A 376 16.75 -0.57 9.77
N GLU A 377 16.40 -0.29 8.54
CA GLU A 377 15.49 0.78 8.19
C GLU A 377 14.07 0.49 8.68
N ILE A 378 13.11 1.34 8.32
CA ILE A 378 11.70 1.08 8.56
C ILE A 378 10.95 1.21 7.23
N ILE A 379 10.42 0.08 6.75
CA ILE A 379 9.54 0.02 5.58
C ILE A 379 8.07 -0.06 6.03
N ALA A 380 7.80 -0.81 7.10
CA ALA A 380 6.48 -0.89 7.69
C ALA A 380 5.93 0.49 8.05
N THR A 381 4.66 0.74 7.73
CA THR A 381 4.01 2.01 8.07
C THR A 381 3.72 2.07 9.57
N PRO A 382 4.05 3.16 10.29
CA PRO A 382 3.63 3.34 11.68
C PRO A 382 2.11 3.33 11.79
N THR A 383 1.58 2.52 12.69
CA THR A 383 0.13 2.43 12.96
C THR A 383 -0.23 3.25 14.19
N ILE A 384 -1.33 4.00 14.10
CA ILE A 384 -1.88 4.71 15.26
C ILE A 384 -3.13 3.98 15.77
N ALA A 385 -3.12 3.63 17.05
CA ALA A 385 -4.29 3.10 17.73
C ALA A 385 -4.30 3.56 19.19
N ASP A 386 -5.48 3.89 19.72
CA ASP A 386 -5.67 4.37 21.09
C ASP A 386 -4.74 5.54 21.47
N GLY A 387 -4.38 6.38 20.50
CA GLY A 387 -3.48 7.52 20.68
C GLY A 387 -1.99 7.14 20.81
N LEU A 388 -1.61 5.90 20.57
CA LEU A 388 -0.24 5.39 20.61
C LEU A 388 0.26 5.06 19.20
N VAL A 389 1.59 5.08 19.03
CA VAL A 389 2.28 4.74 17.78
C VAL A 389 2.90 3.35 17.90
N TYR A 390 2.59 2.47 16.96
CA TYR A 390 3.17 1.14 16.86
C TYR A 390 4.04 1.07 15.60
N VAL A 391 5.30 0.67 15.74
CA VAL A 391 6.25 0.64 14.64
C VAL A 391 7.17 -0.57 14.69
N ASN A 392 7.33 -1.23 13.55
CA ASN A 392 8.29 -2.32 13.34
C ASN A 392 9.52 -1.81 12.59
N ILE A 393 10.71 -2.27 12.96
CA ILE A 393 11.89 -2.16 12.10
C ILE A 393 11.94 -3.33 11.11
N GLY A 394 12.54 -3.10 9.95
CA GLY A 394 12.72 -4.13 8.94
C GLY A 394 13.56 -3.64 7.78
N GLN A 395 13.84 -4.52 6.87
CA GLN A 395 14.71 -4.29 5.73
C GLN A 395 14.04 -4.79 4.46
N ASP A 396 14.48 -4.30 3.32
CA ASP A 396 14.13 -4.87 2.03
C ASP A 396 14.34 -6.40 2.04
N PRO A 397 13.37 -7.19 1.59
CA PRO A 397 13.46 -8.65 1.56
C PRO A 397 14.68 -9.21 0.82
N GLU A 398 15.25 -8.48 -0.13
CA GLU A 398 16.50 -8.87 -0.81
C GLU A 398 17.69 -8.96 0.15
N HIS A 399 17.65 -8.28 1.30
CA HIS A 399 18.64 -8.41 2.37
C HIS A 399 18.37 -9.56 3.33
N GLY A 400 17.31 -10.33 3.10
CA GLY A 400 16.96 -11.53 3.84
C GLY A 400 16.45 -11.26 5.26
N GLU A 401 16.51 -12.31 6.05
CA GLU A 401 16.08 -12.31 7.45
C GLU A 401 17.05 -11.52 8.35
N GLY A 402 16.66 -11.24 9.57
CA GLY A 402 17.51 -10.60 10.58
C GLY A 402 16.72 -10.11 11.78
N VAL A 403 17.42 -9.57 12.77
CA VAL A 403 16.80 -9.10 14.02
C VAL A 403 15.78 -8.00 13.78
N GLY A 404 14.63 -8.10 14.42
CA GLY A 404 13.54 -7.14 14.36
C GLY A 404 13.19 -6.56 15.73
N CYS A 405 12.32 -5.58 15.75
CA CYS A 405 11.77 -5.00 16.97
C CYS A 405 10.45 -4.28 16.66
N LEU A 406 9.42 -4.59 17.43
CA LEU A 406 8.18 -3.81 17.45
C LEU A 406 8.18 -2.92 18.69
N SER A 407 7.97 -1.63 18.51
CA SER A 407 7.92 -0.63 19.58
C SER A 407 6.53 0.00 19.68
N CYS A 408 6.06 0.24 20.92
CA CYS A 408 4.90 1.05 21.22
C CYS A 408 5.35 2.37 21.87
N ILE A 409 5.00 3.51 21.28
CA ILE A 409 5.51 4.83 21.61
C ILE A 409 4.35 5.75 22.02
N ASP A 410 4.52 6.50 23.11
CA ASP A 410 3.62 7.62 23.47
C ASP A 410 4.03 8.86 22.67
N PRO A 411 3.17 9.41 21.78
CA PRO A 411 3.49 10.56 20.94
C PRO A 411 3.51 11.90 21.69
N LYS A 412 3.28 11.92 23.01
CA LYS A 412 3.34 13.13 23.86
C LYS A 412 4.77 13.59 24.18
N GLY A 413 5.77 12.83 23.77
CA GLY A 413 7.18 13.16 23.95
C GLY A 413 7.61 14.44 23.22
N LYS A 414 8.81 14.94 23.55
CA LYS A 414 9.44 16.09 22.87
C LYS A 414 10.91 15.81 22.66
N GLY A 415 11.43 16.25 21.49
CA GLY A 415 12.82 16.05 21.08
C GLY A 415 13.15 14.56 20.98
N ASP A 416 14.36 14.16 21.32
CA ASP A 416 14.78 12.76 21.27
C ASP A 416 14.18 11.97 22.45
N ILE A 417 13.30 11.02 22.11
CA ILE A 417 12.63 10.12 23.04
C ILE A 417 13.09 8.67 22.92
N SER A 418 14.25 8.44 22.30
CA SER A 418 14.84 7.10 22.17
C SER A 418 14.96 6.43 23.54
N GLY A 419 14.65 5.14 23.59
CA GLY A 419 14.64 4.36 24.84
C GLY A 419 13.44 4.62 25.75
N LYS A 420 12.44 5.45 25.36
CA LYS A 420 11.23 5.76 26.14
C LYS A 420 9.97 5.10 25.59
N ALA A 421 10.11 4.02 24.79
CA ALA A 421 8.94 3.23 24.40
C ALA A 421 8.20 2.72 25.65
N LEU A 422 6.88 2.61 25.55
CA LEU A 422 6.07 2.01 26.62
C LEU A 422 6.42 0.53 26.79
N TRP A 423 6.68 -0.13 25.68
CA TRP A 423 7.23 -1.47 25.61
C TRP A 423 7.87 -1.73 24.23
N THR A 424 8.74 -2.74 24.18
CA THR A 424 9.33 -3.28 22.93
C THR A 424 9.18 -4.79 22.92
N PHE A 425 8.98 -5.35 21.72
CA PHE A 425 8.93 -6.79 21.50
C PHE A 425 10.02 -7.20 20.49
N LYS A 426 11.00 -7.98 20.95
CA LYS A 426 12.13 -8.47 20.16
C LYS A 426 11.98 -9.93 19.74
N GLY A 427 10.81 -10.54 19.98
CA GLY A 427 10.48 -11.88 19.53
C GLY A 427 10.09 -11.95 18.04
N ILE A 428 10.08 -10.81 17.36
CA ILE A 428 9.80 -10.63 15.94
C ILE A 428 11.11 -10.41 15.18
N GLU A 429 11.22 -10.92 13.97
CA GLU A 429 12.33 -10.62 13.07
C GLU A 429 12.01 -9.41 12.18
N ARG A 430 12.89 -9.06 11.23
CA ARG A 430 12.70 -7.98 10.26
C ARG A 430 11.36 -8.09 9.56
N THR A 431 10.73 -6.95 9.30
CA THR A 431 9.42 -6.94 8.66
C THR A 431 9.18 -5.70 7.83
N ILE A 432 8.44 -5.86 6.75
CA ILE A 432 7.84 -4.78 5.98
C ILE A 432 6.32 -4.69 6.23
N SER A 433 5.79 -5.58 7.06
CA SER A 433 4.37 -5.69 7.42
C SER A 433 3.98 -4.63 8.46
N THR A 434 2.96 -3.85 8.16
CA THR A 434 2.36 -2.86 9.08
C THR A 434 1.50 -3.58 10.13
N PRO A 435 1.66 -3.31 11.43
CA PRO A 435 0.86 -3.96 12.46
C PRO A 435 -0.60 -3.47 12.43
N ALA A 436 -1.54 -4.36 12.75
CA ALA A 436 -2.94 -4.02 12.99
C ALA A 436 -3.25 -4.08 14.49
N VAL A 437 -3.97 -3.07 15.01
CA VAL A 437 -4.27 -2.97 16.44
C VAL A 437 -5.77 -2.82 16.63
N LYS A 438 -6.37 -3.75 17.38
CA LYS A 438 -7.81 -3.74 17.67
C LYS A 438 -8.13 -4.39 19.01
N ASP A 439 -9.05 -3.82 19.73
CA ASP A 439 -9.62 -4.35 21.00
C ASP A 439 -8.52 -4.78 22.01
N GLY A 440 -7.44 -3.98 22.10
CA GLY A 440 -6.31 -4.24 23.01
C GLY A 440 -5.36 -5.35 22.55
N LEU A 441 -5.43 -5.76 21.28
CA LEU A 441 -4.54 -6.73 20.66
C LEU A 441 -3.77 -6.11 19.51
N VAL A 442 -2.49 -6.51 19.35
CA VAL A 442 -1.65 -6.18 18.21
C VAL A 442 -1.41 -7.43 17.41
N TYR A 443 -1.69 -7.36 16.12
CA TYR A 443 -1.34 -8.40 15.15
C TYR A 443 -0.18 -7.89 14.30
N ALA A 444 0.97 -8.53 14.39
CA ALA A 444 2.18 -8.13 13.67
C ALA A 444 2.79 -9.36 13.00
N ALA A 445 3.23 -9.20 11.77
CA ALA A 445 3.89 -10.27 11.03
C ALA A 445 5.35 -9.94 10.77
N ASP A 446 6.21 -10.95 10.64
CA ASP A 446 7.58 -10.79 10.18
C ASP A 446 7.83 -11.45 8.82
N TYR A 447 8.95 -11.10 8.21
CA TYR A 447 9.32 -11.60 6.89
C TYR A 447 9.51 -13.12 6.87
N THR A 448 9.94 -13.72 7.98
CA THR A 448 10.18 -15.19 8.07
C THR A 448 8.90 -16.03 8.06
N GLY A 449 7.73 -15.39 7.99
CA GLY A 449 6.44 -16.08 7.87
C GLY A 449 5.67 -16.21 9.18
N ARG A 450 6.02 -15.48 10.22
CA ARG A 450 5.34 -15.57 11.51
C ARG A 450 4.38 -14.40 11.72
N LEU A 451 3.15 -14.72 12.11
CA LEU A 451 2.16 -13.77 12.59
C LEU A 451 2.02 -13.89 14.10
N PHE A 452 2.13 -12.77 14.81
CA PHE A 452 2.05 -12.69 16.27
C PHE A 452 0.76 -12.00 16.70
N CYS A 453 0.22 -12.42 17.83
CA CYS A 453 -0.79 -11.68 18.59
C CYS A 453 -0.21 -11.27 19.93
N LEU A 454 -0.17 -9.96 20.17
CA LEU A 454 0.38 -9.40 21.41
C LEU A 454 -0.70 -8.61 22.17
N ASP A 455 -0.49 -8.45 23.46
CA ASP A 455 -1.23 -7.51 24.29
C ASP A 455 -0.80 -6.07 23.95
N ALA A 456 -1.74 -5.22 23.52
CA ALA A 456 -1.43 -3.86 23.08
C ALA A 456 -0.87 -2.96 24.19
N LYS A 457 -1.19 -3.26 25.45
CA LYS A 457 -0.76 -2.46 26.61
C LYS A 457 0.64 -2.82 27.09
N THR A 458 1.04 -4.09 26.94
CA THR A 458 2.26 -4.62 27.58
C THR A 458 3.27 -5.23 26.61
N GLY A 459 2.90 -5.45 25.34
CA GLY A 459 3.72 -6.16 24.36
C GLY A 459 3.86 -7.66 24.62
N LYS A 460 3.11 -8.22 25.59
CA LYS A 460 3.17 -9.65 25.92
C LYS A 460 2.57 -10.47 24.78
N GLU A 461 3.33 -11.48 24.29
CA GLU A 461 2.85 -12.46 23.33
C GLU A 461 1.74 -13.35 23.95
N TYR A 462 0.63 -13.47 23.21
CA TYR A 462 -0.41 -14.47 23.46
C TYR A 462 -0.20 -15.72 22.63
N TRP A 463 0.11 -15.54 21.33
CA TRP A 463 0.39 -16.62 20.40
C TRP A 463 1.19 -16.14 19.20
N LYS A 464 1.81 -17.09 18.52
CA LYS A 464 2.37 -16.94 17.18
C LYS A 464 1.88 -18.05 16.27
N PHE A 465 1.71 -17.72 14.98
CA PHE A 465 1.30 -18.62 13.91
C PHE A 465 2.36 -18.58 12.81
N ASP A 466 2.77 -19.74 12.31
CA ASP A 466 3.80 -19.89 11.29
C ASP A 466 3.14 -20.28 9.96
N THR A 467 3.16 -19.38 8.97
CA THR A 467 2.57 -19.58 7.64
C THR A 467 3.41 -20.47 6.72
N LYS A 468 4.64 -20.81 7.12
CA LYS A 468 5.61 -21.60 6.33
C LYS A 468 6.08 -20.95 5.02
N GLY A 469 5.72 -19.71 4.76
CA GLY A 469 6.14 -18.91 3.62
C GLY A 469 6.40 -17.46 4.06
N HIS A 470 7.23 -16.73 3.34
CA HIS A 470 7.54 -15.34 3.66
C HIS A 470 6.29 -14.45 3.61
N ILE A 471 6.19 -13.50 4.53
CA ILE A 471 5.09 -12.54 4.60
C ILE A 471 5.58 -11.16 4.20
N TRP A 472 5.00 -10.63 3.12
CA TRP A 472 5.13 -9.23 2.69
C TRP A 472 3.92 -8.40 3.09
N ALA A 473 2.76 -9.04 3.08
CA ALA A 473 1.47 -8.43 3.36
C ALA A 473 1.35 -7.96 4.82
N SER A 474 0.48 -6.97 5.05
CA SER A 474 0.06 -6.58 6.40
C SER A 474 -1.23 -7.32 6.79
N PRO A 475 -1.39 -7.71 8.07
CA PRO A 475 -2.60 -8.37 8.52
C PRO A 475 -3.79 -7.42 8.47
N LEU A 476 -4.92 -7.86 7.90
CA LEU A 476 -6.21 -7.18 8.00
C LEU A 476 -7.01 -7.77 9.17
N VAL A 477 -7.54 -6.92 10.05
CA VAL A 477 -8.49 -7.34 11.09
C VAL A 477 -9.89 -6.87 10.73
N ALA A 478 -10.74 -7.79 10.35
CA ALA A 478 -12.12 -7.51 9.92
C ALA A 478 -13.06 -8.66 10.25
N ASP A 479 -14.30 -8.35 10.58
CA ASP A 479 -15.38 -9.34 10.80
C ASP A 479 -15.02 -10.43 11.83
N GLY A 480 -14.31 -10.07 12.92
CA GLY A 480 -13.87 -11.01 13.95
C GLY A 480 -12.77 -11.98 13.50
N LYS A 481 -12.03 -11.61 12.46
CA LYS A 481 -11.01 -12.44 11.82
C LYS A 481 -9.75 -11.63 11.55
N VAL A 482 -8.62 -12.35 11.46
CA VAL A 482 -7.32 -11.83 11.01
C VAL A 482 -6.98 -12.54 9.71
N TRP A 483 -6.71 -11.76 8.67
CA TRP A 483 -6.40 -12.21 7.33
C TRP A 483 -4.95 -11.91 7.02
N ILE A 484 -4.19 -12.87 6.53
CA ILE A 484 -2.79 -12.70 6.15
C ILE A 484 -2.41 -13.59 4.98
N GLY A 485 -1.80 -13.02 3.96
CA GLY A 485 -1.25 -13.74 2.81
C GLY A 485 0.23 -13.99 2.93
N ASN A 486 0.74 -15.02 2.26
CA ASN A 486 2.16 -15.31 2.15
C ASN A 486 2.64 -15.39 0.68
N GLU A 487 3.94 -15.52 0.49
CA GLU A 487 4.60 -15.61 -0.82
C GLU A 487 4.27 -16.91 -1.57
N GLU A 488 3.85 -17.96 -0.88
CA GLU A 488 3.43 -19.24 -1.48
C GLU A 488 2.01 -19.17 -2.09
N GLY A 489 1.31 -18.03 -1.90
CA GLY A 489 -0.04 -17.84 -2.42
C GLY A 489 -1.13 -18.35 -1.48
N GLU A 490 -0.82 -18.56 -0.21
CA GLU A 490 -1.78 -18.99 0.80
C GLU A 490 -2.35 -17.79 1.55
N LEU A 491 -3.67 -17.71 1.63
CA LEU A 491 -4.38 -16.74 2.46
C LEU A 491 -4.93 -17.43 3.71
N PHE A 492 -4.36 -17.13 4.84
CA PHE A 492 -4.80 -17.64 6.14
C PHE A 492 -5.86 -16.74 6.74
N VAL A 493 -6.89 -17.36 7.31
CA VAL A 493 -7.98 -16.71 8.05
C VAL A 493 -7.98 -17.27 9.46
N LEU A 494 -7.61 -16.43 10.43
CA LEU A 494 -7.58 -16.79 11.84
C LEU A 494 -8.72 -16.09 12.59
N ALA A 495 -9.17 -16.66 13.70
CA ALA A 495 -10.08 -15.96 14.60
C ALA A 495 -9.35 -14.81 15.32
N GLU A 496 -9.99 -13.63 15.39
CA GLU A 496 -9.55 -12.55 16.25
C GLU A 496 -9.60 -12.98 17.73
N GLY A 497 -8.56 -12.68 18.52
CA GLY A 497 -8.56 -12.95 19.96
C GLY A 497 -7.24 -13.49 20.52
N LYS A 498 -7.25 -13.74 21.84
CA LYS A 498 -6.08 -14.17 22.62
C LYS A 498 -5.75 -15.67 22.50
N VAL A 499 -6.59 -16.42 21.79
CA VAL A 499 -6.39 -17.86 21.59
C VAL A 499 -6.24 -18.13 20.11
N LEU A 500 -5.14 -18.72 19.72
CA LEU A 500 -4.88 -19.10 18.33
C LEU A 500 -5.94 -20.09 17.84
N LYS A 501 -6.63 -19.73 16.77
CA LYS A 501 -7.58 -20.60 16.08
C LYS A 501 -7.58 -20.27 14.59
N GLU A 502 -7.08 -21.18 13.80
CA GLU A 502 -7.23 -21.15 12.36
C GLU A 502 -8.67 -21.48 11.97
N ILE A 503 -9.24 -20.70 11.05
CA ILE A 503 -10.59 -20.91 10.52
C ILE A 503 -10.51 -21.64 9.18
N THR A 504 -9.70 -21.13 8.26
CA THR A 504 -9.48 -21.71 6.94
C THR A 504 -8.21 -21.16 6.31
N THR A 505 -7.71 -21.89 5.32
CA THR A 505 -6.64 -21.45 4.42
C THR A 505 -7.13 -21.57 2.98
N ILE A 506 -6.87 -20.56 2.16
CA ILE A 506 -7.30 -20.49 0.77
C ILE A 506 -6.07 -20.36 -0.12
N GLU A 507 -5.93 -21.29 -1.07
CA GLU A 507 -4.79 -21.31 -2.00
C GLU A 507 -5.09 -20.50 -3.26
N PHE A 508 -4.20 -19.57 -3.60
CA PHE A 508 -4.21 -18.76 -4.82
C PHE A 508 -3.16 -19.28 -5.81
N PRO A 509 -3.40 -19.13 -7.13
CA PRO A 509 -2.47 -19.62 -8.16
C PRO A 509 -1.24 -18.73 -8.37
N SER A 510 -0.94 -17.80 -7.44
CA SER A 510 0.15 -16.83 -7.54
C SER A 510 0.41 -16.19 -6.15
N PRO A 511 1.64 -15.74 -5.84
CA PRO A 511 2.01 -15.11 -4.57
C PRO A 511 1.07 -13.98 -4.11
N LEU A 512 0.89 -13.85 -2.79
CA LEU A 512 0.14 -12.79 -2.12
C LEU A 512 1.11 -11.84 -1.40
N LEU A 513 1.60 -10.82 -2.11
CA LEU A 513 2.54 -9.84 -1.55
C LEU A 513 1.84 -8.58 -1.07
N SER A 514 0.65 -8.27 -1.57
CA SER A 514 -0.15 -7.14 -1.13
C SER A 514 -1.14 -7.53 -0.03
N SER A 515 -1.56 -6.54 0.76
CA SER A 515 -2.52 -6.76 1.84
C SER A 515 -3.94 -6.93 1.29
N VAL A 516 -4.72 -7.76 1.97
CA VAL A 516 -6.14 -7.93 1.69
C VAL A 516 -6.91 -6.69 2.13
N VAL A 517 -7.91 -6.30 1.37
CA VAL A 517 -8.77 -5.14 1.65
C VAL A 517 -10.23 -5.58 1.77
N ALA A 518 -10.91 -5.07 2.78
CA ALA A 518 -12.34 -5.21 2.96
C ALA A 518 -13.02 -3.85 2.75
N ALA A 519 -13.92 -3.75 1.79
CA ALA A 519 -14.66 -2.53 1.47
C ALA A 519 -16.00 -2.89 0.81
N ASN A 520 -17.03 -2.10 1.08
CA ASN A 520 -18.35 -2.17 0.44
C ASN A 520 -19.00 -3.57 0.45
N GLY A 521 -18.76 -4.33 1.55
CA GLY A 521 -19.26 -5.71 1.75
C GLY A 521 -18.56 -6.75 0.86
N ALA A 522 -17.37 -6.47 0.38
CA ALA A 522 -16.55 -7.35 -0.43
C ALA A 522 -15.11 -7.45 0.10
N LEU A 523 -14.43 -8.51 -0.29
CA LEU A 523 -13.01 -8.75 -0.01
C LEU A 523 -12.24 -8.65 -1.31
N TYR A 524 -11.22 -7.78 -1.33
CA TYR A 524 -10.34 -7.60 -2.48
C TYR A 524 -8.99 -8.22 -2.18
N VAL A 525 -8.54 -9.10 -3.06
CA VAL A 525 -7.26 -9.80 -2.94
C VAL A 525 -6.45 -9.59 -4.21
N THR A 526 -5.24 -9.08 -4.07
CA THR A 526 -4.31 -8.92 -5.19
C THR A 526 -3.21 -9.98 -5.08
N THR A 527 -2.99 -10.69 -6.18
CA THR A 527 -1.82 -11.55 -6.36
C THR A 527 -0.81 -10.85 -7.29
N HIS A 528 0.34 -11.44 -7.54
CA HIS A 528 1.28 -10.89 -8.53
C HIS A 528 0.64 -10.55 -9.88
N THR A 529 -0.38 -11.31 -10.29
CA THR A 529 -0.89 -11.27 -11.67
C THR A 529 -2.36 -10.91 -11.80
N HIS A 530 -3.13 -10.97 -10.71
CA HIS A 530 -4.57 -10.76 -10.75
C HIS A 530 -5.10 -10.02 -9.53
N LEU A 531 -6.16 -9.26 -9.74
CA LEU A 531 -6.99 -8.66 -8.69
C LEU A 531 -8.34 -9.38 -8.66
N TYR A 532 -8.74 -9.83 -7.49
CA TYR A 532 -9.99 -10.56 -7.23
C TYR A 532 -10.92 -9.72 -6.37
N CYS A 533 -12.22 -9.82 -6.65
CA CYS A 533 -13.28 -9.32 -5.77
C CYS A 533 -14.17 -10.49 -5.33
N PHE A 534 -14.19 -10.78 -4.04
CA PHE A 534 -15.02 -11.83 -3.44
C PHE A 534 -16.15 -11.22 -2.62
N LYS A 535 -17.35 -11.77 -2.78
CA LYS A 535 -18.52 -11.35 -2.01
C LYS A 535 -19.39 -12.56 -1.68
N GLU A 536 -19.89 -12.62 -0.45
CA GLU A 536 -20.78 -13.71 -0.04
C GLU A 536 -22.03 -13.79 -0.93
N GLY A 537 -22.33 -14.97 -1.40
CA GLY A 537 -23.47 -15.23 -2.30
C GLY A 537 -23.27 -14.71 -3.74
N ALA A 538 -22.06 -14.28 -4.12
CA ALA A 538 -21.78 -13.93 -5.51
C ALA A 538 -22.00 -15.13 -6.42
N LYS A 539 -22.80 -14.93 -7.48
CA LYS A 539 -22.99 -15.94 -8.51
C LYS A 539 -21.85 -15.84 -9.51
N THR A 540 -21.19 -16.96 -9.76
CA THR A 540 -20.28 -17.07 -10.90
C THR A 540 -21.05 -16.66 -12.16
N PRO A 541 -20.52 -15.76 -13.01
CA PRO A 541 -21.17 -15.45 -14.28
C PRO A 541 -21.38 -16.74 -15.07
N GLU A 542 -22.63 -17.08 -15.40
CA GLU A 542 -22.90 -18.20 -16.27
C GLU A 542 -22.25 -17.97 -17.62
N ALA A 543 -21.53 -18.97 -18.11
CA ALA A 543 -21.05 -18.98 -19.49
C ALA A 543 -22.30 -18.90 -20.40
N LYS A 544 -22.53 -17.72 -21.00
CA LYS A 544 -23.58 -17.51 -21.98
C LYS A 544 -23.13 -17.94 -23.35
#